data_3b62961986221db48d91d4aa69f9a1c8
#
_entry.id   3b62961986221db48d91d4aa69f9a1c8
#
_cell.length_a   1.000
_cell.length_b   1.000
_cell.length_c   1.000
_cell.angle_alpha   90.00
_cell.angle_beta   90.00
_cell.angle_gamma   90.00
#
_symmetry.space_group_name_H-M   'P 1'
#
loop_
_entity.id
_entity.type
_entity.pdbx_description
1 polymer ?
#
loop_
_entity_poly.entity_id
_entity_poly.type
_entity_poly.pdbx_seq_one_letter_code
_entity_poly.pdbx_strand_id
1 'polypeptide(L)'
;MNWSEFRQKRRSRRPLVVAHRGVPVAEPENTLSSFALALQQGADALETDLRFTRDGEIVLFHDATCDRTTDGYGALSNLTLAELKRLHTRAPDGRTLDTPVPSLAELIEFTHAQTPLLLELKDPRFGERGYAEQLVRLLKQYDMIERSAIVSFHPEYVASVEAVCPEIPTGKITLRNPLPTGKAELLGPFWPLLYLNPLYVAWAHRLDKIVAPLDPTPEPRIGYYLRLRVDALLADNPASVLAAIDRRLCLP
;
A
#
# COMPACT_ATOMS: atom_id res chain seq x y z
N MET A 1 -2.60 -0.43 -15.29
CA MET A 1 -1.13 -0.17 -15.31
C MET A 1 -0.44 -1.38 -14.69
N ASN A 2 0.66 -1.85 -15.28
CA ASN A 2 1.51 -2.89 -14.69
C ASN A 2 2.81 -2.26 -14.14
N TRP A 3 3.65 -3.06 -13.48
CA TRP A 3 4.89 -2.57 -12.87
C TRP A 3 5.89 -2.03 -13.90
N SER A 4 5.93 -2.60 -15.08
CA SER A 4 6.78 -2.14 -16.18
C SER A 4 6.35 -0.74 -16.66
N GLU A 5 5.04 -0.50 -16.80
CA GLU A 5 4.48 0.82 -17.12
C GLU A 5 4.75 1.83 -15.99
N PHE A 6 4.69 1.37 -14.71
CA PHE A 6 5.05 2.21 -13.57
C PHE A 6 6.51 2.68 -13.66
N ARG A 7 7.46 1.77 -13.93
CA ARG A 7 8.87 2.10 -14.11
C ARG A 7 9.11 3.13 -15.22
N GLN A 8 8.30 3.09 -16.28
CA GLN A 8 8.37 4.08 -17.35
C GLN A 8 7.79 5.43 -16.93
N LYS A 9 6.65 5.44 -16.24
CA LYS A 9 5.97 6.65 -15.75
C LYS A 9 6.74 7.38 -14.65
N ARG A 10 7.59 6.72 -13.86
CA ARG A 10 8.41 7.34 -12.81
C ARG A 10 9.29 8.50 -13.32
N ARG A 11 9.53 8.58 -14.63
CA ARG A 11 10.25 9.68 -15.27
C ARG A 11 9.34 10.86 -15.61
N SER A 12 8.04 10.77 -15.38
CA SER A 12 7.10 11.86 -15.60
C SER A 12 7.31 12.99 -14.57
N ARG A 13 6.78 14.19 -14.87
CA ARG A 13 6.81 15.30 -13.92
C ARG A 13 5.85 15.10 -12.74
N ARG A 14 4.80 14.28 -12.94
CA ARG A 14 3.79 13.99 -11.95
C ARG A 14 4.10 12.65 -11.27
N PRO A 15 4.32 12.61 -9.94
CA PRO A 15 4.40 11.36 -9.21
C PRO A 15 3.07 10.61 -9.27
N LEU A 16 3.10 9.29 -9.16
CA LEU A 16 1.88 8.51 -9.02
C LEU A 16 1.26 8.72 -7.65
N VAL A 17 -0.07 8.70 -7.58
CA VAL A 17 -0.81 8.79 -6.32
C VAL A 17 -1.33 7.41 -5.95
N VAL A 18 -0.85 6.88 -4.83
CA VAL A 18 -1.21 5.58 -4.27
C VAL A 18 -2.14 5.82 -3.10
N ALA A 19 -3.38 5.37 -3.20
CA ALA A 19 -4.37 5.54 -2.14
C ALA A 19 -4.03 4.62 -0.95
N HIS A 20 -3.71 5.21 0.20
CA HIS A 20 -3.34 4.52 1.43
C HIS A 20 -4.59 4.01 2.14
N ARG A 21 -4.82 2.70 2.09
CA ARG A 21 -6.03 2.03 2.62
C ARG A 21 -7.34 2.56 2.00
N GLY A 22 -7.28 3.09 0.78
CA GLY A 22 -8.40 3.78 0.12
C GLY A 22 -8.47 5.27 0.43
N VAL A 23 -9.58 5.75 1.01
CA VAL A 23 -9.81 7.13 1.45
C VAL A 23 -10.22 7.14 2.93
N PRO A 24 -9.30 6.83 3.86
CA PRO A 24 -9.59 6.64 5.28
C PRO A 24 -10.10 7.91 5.98
N VAL A 25 -10.06 9.06 5.34
CA VAL A 25 -10.66 10.31 5.85
C VAL A 25 -12.17 10.41 5.59
N ALA A 26 -12.73 9.54 4.73
CA ALA A 26 -14.14 9.57 4.33
C ALA A 26 -14.86 8.22 4.54
N GLU A 27 -14.16 7.12 4.31
CA GLU A 27 -14.66 5.75 4.38
C GLU A 27 -13.86 4.92 5.39
N PRO A 28 -14.38 3.80 5.90
CA PRO A 28 -13.56 2.87 6.69
C PRO A 28 -12.34 2.39 5.91
N GLU A 29 -11.16 2.48 6.53
CA GLU A 29 -9.90 2.04 5.92
C GLU A 29 -9.94 0.56 5.49
N ASN A 30 -9.22 0.21 4.43
CA ASN A 30 -9.09 -1.16 3.94
C ASN A 30 -10.44 -1.83 3.56
N THR A 31 -11.44 -1.06 3.11
CA THR A 31 -12.74 -1.56 2.64
C THR A 31 -12.95 -1.34 1.15
N LEU A 32 -13.83 -2.13 0.53
CA LEU A 32 -14.13 -1.98 -0.90
C LEU A 32 -14.76 -0.61 -1.21
N SER A 33 -15.57 -0.05 -0.31
CA SER A 33 -16.14 1.30 -0.46
C SER A 33 -15.05 2.37 -0.47
N SER A 34 -14.06 2.25 0.42
CA SER A 34 -12.91 3.15 0.50
C SER A 34 -12.06 3.08 -0.78
N PHE A 35 -11.82 1.88 -1.31
CA PHE A 35 -11.09 1.70 -2.56
C PHE A 35 -11.89 2.20 -3.78
N ALA A 36 -13.22 1.99 -3.81
CA ALA A 36 -14.09 2.54 -4.85
C ALA A 36 -13.98 4.07 -4.91
N LEU A 37 -14.06 4.72 -3.75
CA LEU A 37 -13.93 6.18 -3.65
C LEU A 37 -12.53 6.64 -4.10
N ALA A 38 -11.46 5.91 -3.71
CA ALA A 38 -10.10 6.23 -4.13
C ALA A 38 -9.92 6.20 -5.66
N LEU A 39 -10.49 5.19 -6.32
CA LEU A 39 -10.46 5.09 -7.78
C LEU A 39 -11.29 6.20 -8.45
N GLN A 40 -12.47 6.54 -7.90
CA GLN A 40 -13.25 7.68 -8.37
C GLN A 40 -12.51 9.01 -8.23
N GLN A 41 -11.70 9.16 -7.19
CA GLN A 41 -10.84 10.31 -6.97
C GLN A 41 -9.59 10.35 -7.86
N GLY A 42 -9.37 9.33 -8.68
CA GLY A 42 -8.28 9.27 -9.66
C GLY A 42 -6.95 8.74 -9.11
N ALA A 43 -6.97 7.94 -8.05
CA ALA A 43 -5.78 7.24 -7.57
C ALA A 43 -5.20 6.34 -8.68
N ASP A 44 -3.86 6.34 -8.83
CA ASP A 44 -3.16 5.54 -9.84
C ASP A 44 -2.98 4.08 -9.38
N ALA A 45 -2.96 3.84 -8.07
CA ALA A 45 -2.80 2.52 -7.45
C ALA A 45 -3.45 2.51 -6.05
N LEU A 46 -3.68 1.32 -5.51
CA LEU A 46 -4.20 1.13 -4.16
C LEU A 46 -3.12 0.50 -3.28
N GLU A 47 -2.98 1.01 -2.07
CA GLU A 47 -2.20 0.38 -1.02
C GLU A 47 -3.14 -0.25 0.01
N THR A 48 -2.75 -1.41 0.54
CA THR A 48 -3.51 -2.12 1.56
C THR A 48 -2.61 -2.99 2.44
N ASP A 49 -3.04 -3.20 3.69
CA ASP A 49 -2.37 -4.00 4.68
C ASP A 49 -2.89 -5.45 4.68
N LEU A 50 -2.01 -6.43 4.68
CA LEU A 50 -2.37 -7.84 4.64
C LEU A 50 -2.14 -8.53 5.99
N ARG A 51 -3.18 -9.27 6.44
CA ARG A 51 -3.12 -10.19 7.59
C ARG A 51 -3.82 -11.50 7.26
N PHE A 52 -3.61 -12.49 8.12
CA PHE A 52 -4.29 -13.78 8.01
C PHE A 52 -5.34 -13.94 9.11
N THR A 53 -6.46 -14.54 8.76
CA THR A 53 -7.46 -15.06 9.70
C THR A 53 -6.98 -16.35 10.36
N ARG A 54 -7.77 -16.90 11.31
CA ARG A 54 -7.51 -18.20 11.96
C ARG A 54 -7.49 -19.36 10.95
N ASP A 55 -8.37 -19.33 9.98
CA ASP A 55 -8.49 -20.34 8.92
C ASP A 55 -7.55 -20.09 7.72
N GLY A 56 -6.65 -19.09 7.84
CA GLY A 56 -5.58 -18.87 6.88
C GLY A 56 -5.97 -18.01 5.69
N GLU A 57 -7.12 -17.33 5.69
CA GLU A 57 -7.51 -16.43 4.62
C GLU A 57 -6.75 -15.10 4.70
N ILE A 58 -6.34 -14.55 3.56
CA ILE A 58 -5.66 -13.25 3.47
C ILE A 58 -6.71 -12.14 3.44
N VAL A 59 -6.70 -11.28 4.45
CA VAL A 59 -7.66 -10.17 4.61
C VAL A 59 -6.96 -8.82 4.63
N LEU A 60 -7.71 -7.77 4.31
CA LEU A 60 -7.24 -6.40 4.27
C LEU A 60 -7.45 -5.75 5.65
N PHE A 61 -6.38 -5.70 6.45
CA PHE A 61 -6.49 -5.21 7.82
C PHE A 61 -5.14 -4.73 8.37
N HIS A 62 -5.11 -3.54 8.98
CA HIS A 62 -3.88 -2.96 9.50
C HIS A 62 -3.46 -3.54 10.85
N ASP A 63 -4.35 -3.47 11.85
CA ASP A 63 -4.04 -3.79 13.23
C ASP A 63 -3.99 -5.32 13.49
N ALA A 64 -3.35 -5.74 14.56
CA ALA A 64 -3.39 -7.13 14.99
C ALA A 64 -4.73 -7.48 15.66
N THR A 65 -5.52 -6.48 16.07
CA THR A 65 -6.81 -6.65 16.76
C THR A 65 -7.91 -5.87 16.03
N CYS A 66 -9.18 -6.31 16.25
CA CYS A 66 -10.35 -5.73 15.58
C CYS A 66 -10.84 -4.42 16.22
N ASP A 67 -10.36 -4.06 17.39
CA ASP A 67 -10.93 -3.10 18.34
C ASP A 67 -11.09 -1.67 17.77
N ARG A 68 -10.13 -1.21 16.95
CA ARG A 68 -10.11 0.17 16.44
C ARG A 68 -11.07 0.38 15.27
N THR A 69 -11.05 -0.54 14.31
CA THR A 69 -11.68 -0.34 12.99
C THR A 69 -12.95 -1.16 12.79
N THR A 70 -13.37 -1.95 13.81
CA THR A 70 -14.64 -2.72 13.76
C THR A 70 -15.39 -2.62 15.08
N ASP A 71 -16.60 -3.17 15.12
CA ASP A 71 -17.39 -3.37 16.35
C ASP A 71 -16.99 -4.63 17.12
N GLY A 72 -16.05 -5.44 16.60
CA GLY A 72 -15.48 -6.60 17.26
C GLY A 72 -14.29 -6.26 18.17
N TYR A 73 -13.86 -7.26 18.95
CA TYR A 73 -12.76 -7.13 19.91
C TYR A 73 -11.79 -8.29 19.81
N GLY A 74 -10.53 -8.05 20.20
CA GLY A 74 -9.49 -9.05 20.32
C GLY A 74 -8.75 -9.34 19.01
N ALA A 75 -7.89 -10.36 19.05
CA ALA A 75 -6.97 -10.65 17.96
C ALA A 75 -7.71 -11.13 16.70
N LEU A 76 -7.43 -10.49 15.55
CA LEU A 76 -7.95 -10.89 14.25
C LEU A 76 -7.60 -12.35 13.92
N SER A 77 -6.40 -12.79 14.29
CA SER A 77 -5.93 -14.15 14.08
C SER A 77 -6.74 -15.25 14.83
N ASN A 78 -7.62 -14.85 15.74
CA ASN A 78 -8.54 -15.77 16.42
C ASN A 78 -9.88 -15.96 15.69
N LEU A 79 -10.15 -15.17 14.66
CA LEU A 79 -11.39 -15.20 13.88
C LEU A 79 -11.16 -15.90 12.53
N THR A 80 -12.12 -16.72 12.11
CA THR A 80 -12.24 -17.18 10.73
C THR A 80 -12.70 -16.03 9.83
N LEU A 81 -12.51 -16.17 8.52
CA LEU A 81 -13.05 -15.18 7.56
C LEU A 81 -14.56 -14.99 7.74
N ALA A 82 -15.31 -16.09 7.93
CA ALA A 82 -16.76 -16.05 8.13
C ALA A 82 -17.17 -15.29 9.40
N GLU A 83 -16.40 -15.42 10.48
CA GLU A 83 -16.61 -14.65 11.72
C GLU A 83 -16.24 -13.20 11.54
N LEU A 84 -15.09 -12.90 10.89
CA LEU A 84 -14.63 -11.54 10.62
C LEU A 84 -15.63 -10.76 9.74
N LYS A 85 -16.23 -11.42 8.74
CA LYS A 85 -17.23 -10.81 7.86
C LYS A 85 -18.56 -10.45 8.51
N ARG A 86 -18.81 -10.90 9.73
CA ARG A 86 -19.98 -10.49 10.51
C ARG A 86 -19.75 -9.22 11.31
N LEU A 87 -18.49 -8.77 11.38
CA LEU A 87 -18.15 -7.50 12.02
C LEU A 87 -18.43 -6.35 11.08
N HIS A 88 -18.89 -5.25 11.65
CA HIS A 88 -19.14 -4.01 10.96
C HIS A 88 -17.94 -3.07 11.13
N THR A 89 -17.52 -2.42 10.05
CA THR A 89 -16.38 -1.51 10.10
C THR A 89 -16.78 -0.14 10.64
N ARG A 90 -15.80 0.58 11.20
CA ARG A 90 -15.99 1.95 11.73
C ARG A 90 -15.50 2.98 10.73
N ALA A 91 -16.38 3.93 10.42
CA ALA A 91 -16.03 5.13 9.66
C ALA A 91 -15.13 6.08 10.47
N PRO A 92 -14.43 7.04 9.82
CA PRO A 92 -13.57 8.02 10.51
C PRO A 92 -14.31 8.86 11.56
N ASP A 93 -15.60 9.08 11.39
CA ASP A 93 -16.47 9.79 12.34
C ASP A 93 -16.97 8.92 13.52
N GLY A 94 -16.53 7.66 13.57
CA GLY A 94 -16.89 6.70 14.62
C GLY A 94 -18.18 5.91 14.40
N ARG A 95 -18.96 6.21 13.35
CA ARG A 95 -20.16 5.42 13.01
C ARG A 95 -19.77 4.02 12.57
N THR A 96 -20.51 3.04 13.02
CA THR A 96 -20.42 1.67 12.52
C THR A 96 -21.24 1.54 11.24
N LEU A 97 -20.63 0.99 10.20
CA LEU A 97 -21.24 0.79 8.88
C LEU A 97 -21.35 -0.69 8.57
N ASP A 98 -22.44 -1.08 7.91
CA ASP A 98 -22.64 -2.44 7.39
C ASP A 98 -21.74 -2.70 6.17
N THR A 99 -20.44 -2.61 6.42
CA THR A 99 -19.39 -2.81 5.42
C THR A 99 -18.44 -3.86 5.98
N PRO A 100 -18.37 -5.06 5.40
CA PRO A 100 -17.52 -6.12 5.89
C PRO A 100 -16.05 -5.88 5.59
N VAL A 101 -15.16 -6.47 6.40
CA VAL A 101 -13.72 -6.55 6.10
C VAL A 101 -13.50 -7.44 4.87
N PRO A 102 -12.87 -6.94 3.80
CA PRO A 102 -12.67 -7.74 2.59
C PRO A 102 -11.44 -8.65 2.69
N SER A 103 -11.46 -9.74 1.91
CA SER A 103 -10.27 -10.53 1.60
C SER A 103 -9.48 -9.88 0.43
N LEU A 104 -8.22 -10.30 0.26
CA LEU A 104 -7.42 -9.88 -0.89
C LEU A 104 -8.03 -10.33 -2.21
N ALA A 105 -8.61 -11.54 -2.25
CA ALA A 105 -9.29 -12.04 -3.45
C ALA A 105 -10.45 -11.11 -3.85
N GLU A 106 -11.27 -10.69 -2.89
CA GLU A 106 -12.40 -9.77 -3.16
C GLU A 106 -11.94 -8.39 -3.65
N LEU A 107 -10.82 -7.86 -3.16
CA LEU A 107 -10.27 -6.62 -3.70
C LEU A 107 -9.81 -6.79 -5.16
N ILE A 108 -9.12 -7.89 -5.47
CA ILE A 108 -8.65 -8.18 -6.81
C ILE A 108 -9.85 -8.35 -7.77
N GLU A 109 -10.87 -9.08 -7.37
CA GLU A 109 -12.10 -9.25 -8.15
C GLU A 109 -12.84 -7.93 -8.34
N PHE A 110 -12.98 -7.14 -7.29
CA PHE A 110 -13.61 -5.81 -7.33
C PHE A 110 -12.91 -4.87 -8.31
N THR A 111 -11.58 -4.91 -8.38
CA THR A 111 -10.79 -4.10 -9.33
C THR A 111 -10.64 -4.76 -10.71
N HIS A 112 -11.31 -5.87 -10.96
CA HIS A 112 -11.19 -6.67 -12.19
C HIS A 112 -9.75 -7.02 -12.55
N ALA A 113 -8.88 -7.20 -11.54
CA ALA A 113 -7.45 -7.43 -11.67
C ALA A 113 -6.71 -6.38 -12.55
N GLN A 114 -7.22 -5.14 -12.63
CA GLN A 114 -6.64 -4.09 -13.47
C GLN A 114 -5.88 -3.01 -12.69
N THR A 115 -6.23 -2.81 -11.43
CA THR A 115 -5.61 -1.78 -10.57
C THR A 115 -4.31 -2.30 -9.96
N PRO A 116 -3.20 -1.55 -10.05
CA PRO A 116 -1.96 -1.89 -9.35
C PRO A 116 -2.15 -1.86 -7.84
N LEU A 117 -1.56 -2.83 -7.15
CA LEU A 117 -1.63 -2.99 -5.70
C LEU A 117 -0.24 -2.84 -5.06
N LEU A 118 -0.16 -2.05 -4.01
CA LEU A 118 0.95 -2.00 -3.07
C LEU A 118 0.51 -2.76 -1.81
N LEU A 119 1.08 -3.94 -1.57
CA LEU A 119 0.66 -4.87 -0.53
C LEU A 119 1.63 -4.82 0.65
N GLU A 120 1.21 -4.25 1.80
CA GLU A 120 2.03 -4.23 3.00
C GLU A 120 1.81 -5.48 3.86
N LEU A 121 2.88 -6.24 4.12
CA LEU A 121 2.84 -7.43 4.94
C LEU A 121 2.91 -7.07 6.43
N LYS A 122 1.81 -7.27 7.18
CA LYS A 122 1.69 -6.94 8.60
C LYS A 122 1.70 -8.16 9.52
N ASP A 123 1.40 -9.35 9.00
CA ASP A 123 1.28 -10.56 9.80
C ASP A 123 2.62 -11.31 9.89
N PRO A 124 3.06 -11.73 11.11
CA PRO A 124 4.31 -12.46 11.29
C PRO A 124 4.41 -13.75 10.49
N ARG A 125 3.28 -14.38 10.17
CA ARG A 125 3.21 -15.60 9.35
C ARG A 125 3.78 -15.41 7.95
N PHE A 126 3.85 -14.17 7.43
CA PHE A 126 4.56 -13.91 6.16
C PHE A 126 6.07 -14.20 6.20
N GLY A 127 6.68 -14.30 7.39
CA GLY A 127 8.04 -14.80 7.56
C GLY A 127 8.20 -16.30 7.27
N GLU A 128 7.11 -17.06 7.22
CA GLU A 128 7.09 -18.47 6.94
C GLU A 128 6.81 -18.74 5.45
N ARG A 129 7.61 -19.62 4.85
CA ARG A 129 7.55 -19.91 3.40
C ARG A 129 6.14 -20.31 2.92
N GLY A 130 5.41 -21.12 3.68
CA GLY A 130 4.08 -21.62 3.28
C GLY A 130 3.05 -20.50 3.09
N TYR A 131 3.09 -19.47 3.93
CA TYR A 131 2.20 -18.31 3.82
C TYR A 131 2.63 -17.36 2.68
N ALA A 132 3.93 -17.20 2.45
CA ALA A 132 4.43 -16.49 1.28
C ALA A 132 4.01 -17.19 -0.03
N GLU A 133 4.10 -18.54 -0.09
CA GLU A 133 3.61 -19.34 -1.21
C GLU A 133 2.09 -19.19 -1.44
N GLN A 134 1.32 -19.06 -0.36
CA GLN A 134 -0.13 -18.83 -0.46
C GLN A 134 -0.44 -17.48 -1.11
N LEU A 135 0.22 -16.40 -0.67
CA LEU A 135 0.08 -15.07 -1.29
C LEU A 135 0.45 -15.12 -2.77
N VAL A 136 1.60 -15.70 -3.10
CA VAL A 136 2.07 -15.79 -4.48
C VAL A 136 1.13 -16.62 -5.35
N ARG A 137 0.59 -17.73 -4.85
CA ARG A 137 -0.42 -18.55 -5.57
C ARG A 137 -1.67 -17.73 -5.87
N LEU A 138 -2.17 -16.96 -4.88
CA LEU A 138 -3.34 -16.10 -5.06
C LEU A 138 -3.08 -15.05 -6.15
N LEU A 139 -1.94 -14.35 -6.08
CA LEU A 139 -1.58 -13.34 -7.09
C LEU A 139 -1.42 -13.95 -8.50
N LYS A 140 -0.85 -15.16 -8.61
CA LYS A 140 -0.73 -15.88 -9.88
C LYS A 140 -2.08 -16.30 -10.43
N GLN A 141 -2.99 -16.77 -9.58
CA GLN A 141 -4.35 -17.17 -9.99
C GLN A 141 -5.12 -16.03 -10.67
N TYR A 142 -4.89 -14.79 -10.24
CA TYR A 142 -5.55 -13.61 -10.79
C TYR A 142 -4.68 -12.78 -11.75
N ASP A 143 -3.52 -13.31 -12.16
CA ASP A 143 -2.55 -12.61 -13.04
C ASP A 143 -2.11 -11.24 -12.49
N MET A 144 -1.93 -11.16 -11.17
CA MET A 144 -1.59 -9.93 -10.45
C MET A 144 -0.11 -9.75 -10.15
N ILE A 145 0.79 -10.68 -10.49
CA ILE A 145 2.23 -10.58 -10.17
C ILE A 145 2.83 -9.29 -10.73
N GLU A 146 2.58 -8.98 -12.00
CA GLU A 146 3.09 -7.76 -12.64
C GLU A 146 2.35 -6.47 -12.24
N ARG A 147 1.25 -6.59 -11.48
CA ARG A 147 0.46 -5.46 -10.99
C ARG A 147 0.57 -5.26 -9.49
N SER A 148 1.35 -6.12 -8.81
CA SER A 148 1.54 -6.05 -7.35
C SER A 148 2.98 -5.70 -7.00
N ALA A 149 3.16 -4.96 -5.92
CA ALA A 149 4.44 -4.78 -5.25
C ALA A 149 4.28 -5.09 -3.76
N ILE A 150 5.27 -5.75 -3.18
CA ILE A 150 5.24 -6.18 -1.78
C ILE A 150 6.13 -5.27 -0.95
N VAL A 151 5.60 -4.74 0.14
CA VAL A 151 6.36 -3.91 1.09
C VAL A 151 6.19 -4.40 2.51
N SER A 152 7.14 -4.11 3.38
CA SER A 152 7.01 -4.29 4.83
C SER A 152 8.06 -3.47 5.59
N PHE A 153 7.77 -3.21 6.87
CA PHE A 153 8.76 -2.78 7.85
C PHE A 153 9.69 -3.93 8.29
N HIS A 154 9.29 -5.18 8.03
CA HIS A 154 9.96 -6.42 8.40
C HIS A 154 10.64 -7.03 7.17
N PRO A 155 11.99 -6.88 7.04
CA PRO A 155 12.72 -7.40 5.87
C PRO A 155 12.56 -8.90 5.66
N GLU A 156 12.37 -9.66 6.74
CA GLU A 156 12.19 -11.12 6.71
C GLU A 156 10.90 -11.54 6.00
N TYR A 157 9.80 -10.75 6.09
CA TYR A 157 8.56 -11.04 5.39
C TYR A 157 8.73 -10.84 3.88
N VAL A 158 9.39 -9.75 3.50
CA VAL A 158 9.72 -9.45 2.10
C VAL A 158 10.63 -10.53 1.53
N ALA A 159 11.69 -10.91 2.25
CA ALA A 159 12.64 -11.94 1.82
C ALA A 159 11.96 -13.31 1.61
N SER A 160 10.96 -13.65 2.42
CA SER A 160 10.19 -14.88 2.26
C SER A 160 9.42 -14.90 0.94
N VAL A 161 8.81 -13.78 0.55
CA VAL A 161 8.10 -13.65 -0.74
C VAL A 161 9.09 -13.63 -1.91
N GLU A 162 10.22 -12.90 -1.81
CA GLU A 162 11.28 -12.89 -2.84
C GLU A 162 11.83 -14.29 -3.11
N ALA A 163 11.98 -15.13 -2.07
CA ALA A 163 12.44 -16.50 -2.21
C ALA A 163 11.47 -17.41 -2.97
N VAL A 164 10.16 -17.07 -2.98
CA VAL A 164 9.12 -17.82 -3.68
C VAL A 164 8.87 -17.28 -5.09
N CYS A 165 8.96 -15.96 -5.26
CA CYS A 165 8.64 -15.27 -6.51
C CYS A 165 9.61 -14.10 -6.71
N PRO A 166 10.84 -14.36 -7.24
CA PRO A 166 11.86 -13.33 -7.42
C PRO A 166 11.47 -12.22 -8.40
N GLU A 167 10.50 -12.49 -9.28
CA GLU A 167 9.98 -11.54 -10.26
C GLU A 167 9.03 -10.49 -9.67
N ILE A 168 8.45 -10.73 -8.48
CA ILE A 168 7.55 -9.75 -7.87
C ILE A 168 8.36 -8.57 -7.31
N PRO A 169 7.99 -7.33 -7.63
CA PRO A 169 8.67 -6.16 -7.09
C PRO A 169 8.54 -6.07 -5.58
N THR A 170 9.66 -5.81 -4.90
CA THR A 170 9.67 -5.69 -3.45
C THR A 170 10.18 -4.34 -3.00
N GLY A 171 9.72 -3.92 -1.83
CA GLY A 171 10.06 -2.64 -1.23
C GLY A 171 10.40 -2.73 0.25
N LYS A 172 11.18 -1.74 0.69
CA LYS A 172 11.58 -1.56 2.08
C LYS A 172 11.02 -0.25 2.63
N ILE A 173 10.24 -0.35 3.70
CA ILE A 173 9.84 0.81 4.49
C ILE A 173 10.86 1.03 5.61
N THR A 174 11.29 2.28 5.84
CA THR A 174 12.26 2.61 6.87
C THR A 174 11.94 3.90 7.62
N LEU A 175 12.04 3.84 8.95
CA LEU A 175 11.84 4.99 9.84
C LEU A 175 13.13 5.73 10.21
N ARG A 176 14.31 5.09 10.05
CA ARG A 176 15.57 5.57 10.63
C ARG A 176 16.75 5.62 9.67
N ASN A 177 16.70 4.88 8.55
CA ASN A 177 17.83 4.83 7.63
C ASN A 177 17.73 5.94 6.57
N PRO A 178 18.61 6.97 6.61
CA PRO A 178 18.60 8.06 5.64
C PRO A 178 19.37 7.72 4.34
N LEU A 179 19.74 6.45 4.12
CA LEU A 179 20.49 6.01 2.96
C LEU A 179 19.64 5.09 2.08
N PRO A 180 19.61 5.29 0.74
CA PRO A 180 18.83 4.46 -0.19
C PRO A 180 19.52 3.11 -0.49
N THR A 181 19.91 2.38 0.57
CA THR A 181 20.67 1.12 0.48
C THR A 181 19.79 -0.11 0.62
N GLY A 182 20.29 -1.24 0.12
CA GLY A 182 19.62 -2.54 0.16
C GLY A 182 19.26 -3.07 -1.23
N LYS A 183 18.73 -4.30 -1.29
CA LYS A 183 18.35 -4.97 -2.56
C LYS A 183 17.00 -4.51 -3.09
N ALA A 184 16.07 -4.15 -2.22
CA ALA A 184 14.70 -3.76 -2.58
C ALA A 184 14.67 -2.70 -3.67
N GLU A 185 13.79 -2.86 -4.64
CA GLU A 185 13.60 -1.92 -5.75
C GLU A 185 12.84 -0.67 -5.30
N LEU A 186 11.81 -0.84 -4.47
CA LEU A 186 10.99 0.25 -3.95
C LEU A 186 11.45 0.66 -2.54
N LEU A 187 11.63 1.95 -2.33
CA LEU A 187 12.06 2.52 -1.06
C LEU A 187 10.97 3.45 -0.51
N GLY A 188 10.49 3.13 0.70
CA GLY A 188 9.54 3.93 1.49
C GLY A 188 10.22 4.60 2.69
N PRO A 189 11.06 5.64 2.51
CA PRO A 189 11.64 6.35 3.63
C PRO A 189 10.57 7.15 4.37
N PHE A 190 10.59 7.14 5.71
CA PHE A 190 9.80 8.07 6.50
C PHE A 190 10.15 9.51 6.10
N TRP A 191 9.16 10.32 5.79
CA TRP A 191 9.35 11.61 5.12
C TRP A 191 10.40 12.55 5.74
N PRO A 192 10.60 12.64 7.10
CA PRO A 192 11.65 13.48 7.66
C PRO A 192 13.07 13.09 7.23
N LEU A 193 13.30 11.82 6.87
CA LEU A 193 14.60 11.36 6.39
C LEU A 193 15.02 12.05 5.08
N LEU A 194 14.06 12.51 4.28
CA LEU A 194 14.35 13.26 3.05
C LEU A 194 14.85 14.69 3.33
N TYR A 195 14.48 15.28 4.47
CA TYR A 195 15.08 16.54 4.93
C TYR A 195 16.51 16.33 5.48
N LEU A 196 16.75 15.21 6.16
CA LEU A 196 18.09 14.85 6.65
C LEU A 196 19.05 14.52 5.50
N ASN A 197 18.54 13.94 4.41
CA ASN A 197 19.31 13.63 3.20
C ASN A 197 18.54 14.10 1.95
N PRO A 198 18.70 15.37 1.53
CA PRO A 198 18.05 15.90 0.32
C PRO A 198 18.50 15.23 -0.98
N LEU A 199 19.63 14.50 -0.95
CA LEU A 199 20.16 13.75 -2.10
C LEU A 199 19.61 12.32 -2.16
N TYR A 200 18.79 11.90 -1.20
CA TYR A 200 18.28 10.54 -1.09
C TYR A 200 17.65 10.05 -2.40
N VAL A 201 16.71 10.83 -2.96
CA VAL A 201 15.97 10.46 -4.18
C VAL A 201 16.91 10.40 -5.38
N ALA A 202 17.77 11.41 -5.56
CA ALA A 202 18.74 11.43 -6.65
C ALA A 202 19.73 10.25 -6.57
N TRP A 203 20.13 9.88 -5.36
CA TRP A 203 20.98 8.71 -5.14
C TRP A 203 20.22 7.41 -5.41
N ALA A 204 19.00 7.27 -4.92
CA ALA A 204 18.13 6.13 -5.20
C ALA A 204 17.95 5.91 -6.71
N HIS A 205 17.69 6.99 -7.46
CA HIS A 205 17.55 6.93 -8.92
C HIS A 205 18.83 6.49 -9.65
N ARG A 206 20.01 6.84 -9.13
CA ARG A 206 21.29 6.35 -9.68
C ARG A 206 21.49 4.85 -9.45
N LEU A 207 20.84 4.30 -8.42
CA LEU A 207 20.82 2.87 -8.12
C LEU A 207 19.61 2.16 -8.76
N ASP A 208 18.92 2.82 -9.68
CA ASP A 208 17.72 2.35 -10.38
C ASP A 208 16.57 1.96 -9.44
N LYS A 209 16.45 2.66 -8.31
CA LYS A 209 15.40 2.44 -7.31
C LYS A 209 14.26 3.43 -7.46
N ILE A 210 13.10 3.05 -6.94
CA ILE A 210 11.85 3.83 -6.88
C ILE A 210 11.68 4.37 -5.47
N VAL A 211 11.28 5.63 -5.34
CA VAL A 211 11.06 6.26 -4.04
C VAL A 211 9.61 6.70 -3.88
N ALA A 212 8.94 6.10 -2.91
CA ALA A 212 7.61 6.48 -2.43
C ALA A 212 7.71 6.80 -0.92
N PRO A 213 7.80 8.08 -0.52
CA PRO A 213 7.93 8.42 0.91
C PRO A 213 6.77 7.88 1.74
N LEU A 214 7.07 7.36 2.94
CA LEU A 214 6.06 7.04 3.94
C LEU A 214 5.50 8.35 4.50
N ASP A 215 4.45 8.85 3.87
CA ASP A 215 3.76 10.10 4.17
C ASP A 215 2.33 10.07 3.60
N PRO A 216 1.33 9.58 4.36
CA PRO A 216 -0.03 9.47 3.84
C PRO A 216 -0.77 10.81 3.72
N THR A 217 -0.19 11.91 4.25
CA THR A 217 -0.72 13.27 4.15
C THR A 217 0.30 14.23 3.53
N PRO A 218 0.67 14.02 2.24
CA PRO A 218 1.80 14.70 1.61
C PRO A 218 1.51 16.14 1.18
N GLU A 219 0.25 16.64 1.26
CA GLU A 219 -0.18 17.93 0.72
C GLU A 219 0.72 19.11 1.14
N PRO A 220 1.11 19.25 2.43
CA PRO A 220 1.99 20.35 2.84
C PRO A 220 3.39 20.29 2.20
N ARG A 221 3.80 19.11 1.76
CA ARG A 221 5.15 18.81 1.26
C ARG A 221 5.23 18.58 -0.25
N ILE A 222 4.11 18.70 -0.99
CA ILE A 222 4.06 18.45 -2.45
C ILE A 222 5.14 19.22 -3.19
N GLY A 223 5.32 20.53 -2.92
CA GLY A 223 6.34 21.32 -3.58
C GLY A 223 7.78 20.82 -3.33
N TYR A 224 8.04 20.22 -2.17
CA TYR A 224 9.30 19.57 -1.85
C TYR A 224 9.48 18.27 -2.61
N TYR A 225 8.47 17.40 -2.61
CA TYR A 225 8.49 16.13 -3.32
C TYR A 225 8.64 16.27 -4.83
N LEU A 226 7.97 17.25 -5.41
CA LEU A 226 8.13 17.55 -6.85
C LEU A 226 9.57 18.00 -7.17
N ARG A 227 10.20 18.82 -6.31
CA ARG A 227 11.61 19.20 -6.47
C ARG A 227 12.56 18.00 -6.35
N LEU A 228 12.31 17.10 -5.42
CA LEU A 228 13.08 15.87 -5.26
C LEU A 228 12.82 14.87 -6.37
N ARG A 229 11.70 14.99 -7.12
CA ARG A 229 11.23 14.04 -8.14
C ARG A 229 10.96 12.65 -7.55
N VAL A 230 10.23 12.59 -6.43
CA VAL A 230 9.76 11.29 -5.91
C VAL A 230 8.86 10.61 -6.95
N ASP A 231 8.86 9.28 -6.97
CA ASP A 231 8.18 8.51 -8.02
C ASP A 231 6.69 8.30 -7.72
N ALA A 232 6.34 8.16 -6.43
CA ALA A 232 4.97 8.01 -5.98
C ALA A 232 4.74 8.69 -4.63
N LEU A 233 3.48 8.97 -4.32
CA LEU A 233 3.01 9.54 -3.06
C LEU A 233 1.90 8.67 -2.49
N LEU A 234 1.99 8.32 -1.21
CA LEU A 234 0.84 7.78 -0.47
C LEU A 234 -0.16 8.91 -0.22
N ALA A 235 -1.45 8.58 -0.19
CA ALA A 235 -2.51 9.56 -0.02
C ALA A 235 -3.70 9.01 0.77
N ASP A 236 -3.99 9.60 1.94
CA ASP A 236 -5.26 9.37 2.65
C ASP A 236 -6.44 10.04 1.94
N ASN A 237 -6.16 11.04 1.08
CA ASN A 237 -7.14 11.74 0.25
C ASN A 237 -6.55 11.96 -1.15
N PRO A 238 -6.71 11.02 -2.09
CA PRO A 238 -6.16 11.14 -3.44
C PRO A 238 -6.59 12.41 -4.18
N ALA A 239 -7.86 12.82 -4.09
CA ALA A 239 -8.35 14.04 -4.73
C ALA A 239 -7.61 15.30 -4.24
N SER A 240 -7.37 15.40 -2.92
CA SER A 240 -6.64 16.52 -2.32
C SER A 240 -5.18 16.56 -2.79
N VAL A 241 -4.53 15.40 -2.83
CA VAL A 241 -3.13 15.26 -3.27
C VAL A 241 -3.00 15.61 -4.75
N LEU A 242 -3.88 15.09 -5.61
CA LEU A 242 -3.92 15.41 -7.05
C LEU A 242 -4.10 16.91 -7.28
N ALA A 243 -5.10 17.52 -6.64
CA ALA A 243 -5.31 18.95 -6.74
C ALA A 243 -4.10 19.79 -6.25
N ALA A 244 -3.39 19.31 -5.23
CA ALA A 244 -2.17 19.99 -4.76
C ALA A 244 -1.01 19.85 -5.75
N ILE A 245 -0.86 18.71 -6.43
CA ILE A 245 0.10 18.48 -7.51
C ILE A 245 -0.20 19.41 -8.69
N ASP A 246 -1.46 19.42 -9.17
CA ASP A 246 -1.88 20.18 -10.35
C ASP A 246 -1.66 21.68 -10.16
N ARG A 247 -2.03 22.23 -8.98
CA ARG A 247 -1.73 23.63 -8.62
C ARG A 247 -0.23 23.96 -8.68
N ARG A 248 0.65 23.02 -8.35
CA ARG A 248 2.10 23.23 -8.35
C ARG A 248 2.74 23.08 -9.72
N LEU A 249 2.17 22.22 -10.55
CA LEU A 249 2.64 21.99 -11.92
C LEU A 249 1.99 22.95 -12.92
N CYS A 250 1.04 23.79 -12.50
CA CYS A 250 0.22 24.65 -13.38
C CYS A 250 -0.48 23.82 -14.48
N LEU A 251 -0.92 22.61 -14.14
CA LEU A 251 -1.71 21.77 -15.02
C LEU A 251 -3.19 22.21 -14.96
N PRO A 252 -3.88 22.28 -16.11
CA PRO A 252 -5.29 22.66 -16.17
C PRO A 252 -6.22 21.64 -15.50
#